data_feb7490148c9290d8b8365e6ef11d646
#
_entry.id   feb7490148c9290d8b8365e6ef11d646
#
_cell.length_a   1.000
_cell.length_b   1.000
_cell.length_c   1.000
_cell.angle_alpha   90.00
_cell.angle_beta   90.00
_cell.angle_gamma   90.00
#
_symmetry.space_group_name_H-M   'P 1'
#
loop_
_entity.id
_entity.type
_entity.pdbx_description
1 polymer ?
#
loop_
_entity_poly.entity_id
_entity_poly.type
_entity_poly.pdbx_seq_one_letter_code
_entity_poly.pdbx_strand_id
1 'polypeptide(L)'
;MMPMTEYVTPTRTLPTPRAMYAAILKKDASFDGLFYTGVRTTGIFCRPSCRAKTPRRENVAFFPAVKDALFAGYRACLRCRPLQSIGSHPSWVKDLLSRVESRQGARLKDFELSQDGIDPARARRYFQEHFGMTFQAYSRARRLSGALSQLRLGFDLDNTAADAGFESLSGFRDAFSKVFGEPAGKANRAKAIHLGWVETPIGPMIAGSREGALILLEFTNRRMMEAQIETLKKRFKAAFLPEDDEVIRQTRHELDEYFAAKRRDFSIPLDYPGTPFETKVWRELLRIPYGETRSYEDLARVTSSKGAVRAVGSANGRNRIAIVIPCHRVVNKSGALGGYGGGLWRKQALLHLEQRPKA
;
A
#
# COMPACT_ATOMS: atom_id res chain seq x y z
N MET A 1 12.50 -23.55 9.48
CA MET A 1 12.11 -23.62 8.05
C MET A 1 10.71 -24.20 8.03
N MET A 2 9.65 -23.33 8.07
CA MET A 2 8.26 -23.77 7.99
C MET A 2 7.90 -24.10 6.55
N PRO A 3 7.14 -25.16 6.28
CA PRO A 3 6.75 -25.53 4.92
C PRO A 3 5.86 -24.43 4.34
N MET A 4 6.21 -23.99 3.12
CA MET A 4 5.34 -23.12 2.30
C MET A 4 4.05 -23.89 2.03
N THR A 5 2.98 -23.53 2.74
CA THR A 5 1.62 -23.96 2.42
C THR A 5 1.33 -23.56 0.98
N GLU A 6 1.07 -24.52 0.13
CA GLU A 6 0.61 -24.31 -1.26
C GLU A 6 -0.64 -23.42 -1.24
N TYR A 7 -0.45 -22.16 -1.63
CA TYR A 7 -1.57 -21.28 -1.92
C TYR A 7 -2.27 -21.78 -3.19
N VAL A 8 -3.35 -22.53 -3.01
CA VAL A 8 -4.24 -22.90 -4.10
C VAL A 8 -4.74 -21.60 -4.74
N THR A 9 -4.24 -21.30 -5.93
CA THR A 9 -4.64 -20.13 -6.70
C THR A 9 -6.13 -20.30 -7.08
N PRO A 10 -7.01 -19.40 -6.62
CA PRO A 10 -8.44 -19.51 -6.93
C PRO A 10 -8.68 -19.42 -8.43
N THR A 11 -9.66 -20.15 -8.93
CA THR A 11 -10.14 -20.06 -10.32
C THR A 11 -10.54 -18.61 -10.61
N ARG A 12 -9.68 -17.88 -11.32
CA ARG A 12 -9.89 -16.47 -11.63
C ARG A 12 -10.93 -16.33 -12.72
N THR A 13 -12.08 -15.74 -12.40
CA THR A 13 -13.06 -15.35 -13.42
C THR A 13 -12.48 -14.20 -14.24
N LEU A 14 -12.16 -14.47 -15.50
CA LEU A 14 -11.66 -13.44 -16.41
C LEU A 14 -12.78 -12.47 -16.81
N PRO A 15 -12.46 -11.17 -16.95
CA PRO A 15 -13.35 -10.23 -17.62
C PRO A 15 -13.60 -10.65 -19.07
N THR A 16 -14.66 -10.11 -19.68
CA THR A 16 -14.94 -10.39 -21.10
C THR A 16 -13.76 -9.92 -21.99
N PRO A 17 -13.50 -10.56 -23.15
CA PRO A 17 -12.44 -10.13 -24.07
C PRO A 17 -12.55 -8.66 -24.48
N ARG A 18 -13.76 -8.10 -24.57
CA ARG A 18 -14.03 -6.69 -24.84
C ARG A 18 -13.54 -5.81 -23.68
N ALA A 19 -13.83 -6.17 -22.43
CA ALA A 19 -13.40 -5.46 -21.24
C ALA A 19 -11.88 -5.52 -21.07
N MET A 20 -11.26 -6.68 -21.29
CA MET A 20 -9.81 -6.84 -21.24
C MET A 20 -9.11 -5.99 -22.31
N TYR A 21 -9.62 -5.93 -23.54
CA TYR A 21 -9.04 -5.08 -24.58
C TYR A 21 -9.21 -3.58 -24.25
N ALA A 22 -10.36 -3.18 -23.70
CA ALA A 22 -10.57 -1.80 -23.24
C ALA A 22 -9.59 -1.41 -22.12
N ALA A 23 -9.25 -2.34 -21.22
CA ALA A 23 -8.27 -2.11 -20.15
C ALA A 23 -6.87 -1.87 -20.71
N ILE A 24 -6.42 -2.63 -21.72
CA ILE A 24 -5.09 -2.42 -22.32
C ILE A 24 -5.02 -1.14 -23.17
N LEU A 25 -6.12 -0.71 -23.81
CA LEU A 25 -6.18 0.58 -24.50
C LEU A 25 -5.97 1.75 -23.52
N LYS A 26 -6.59 1.67 -22.35
CA LYS A 26 -6.49 2.68 -21.28
C LYS A 26 -5.24 2.55 -20.42
N LYS A 27 -4.43 1.51 -20.62
CA LYS A 27 -3.28 1.18 -19.75
C LYS A 27 -3.71 1.07 -18.27
N ASP A 28 -4.85 0.42 -18.02
CA ASP A 28 -5.49 0.42 -16.72
C ASP A 28 -4.79 -0.55 -15.75
N ALA A 29 -4.03 0.01 -14.82
CA ALA A 29 -3.29 -0.76 -13.81
C ALA A 29 -4.20 -1.51 -12.82
N SER A 30 -5.49 -1.16 -12.71
CA SER A 30 -6.43 -1.87 -11.83
C SER A 30 -6.66 -3.32 -12.27
N PHE A 31 -6.37 -3.62 -13.54
CA PHE A 31 -6.46 -4.96 -14.12
C PHE A 31 -5.13 -5.74 -14.05
N ASP A 32 -4.04 -5.14 -13.59
CA ASP A 32 -2.76 -5.84 -13.46
C ASP A 32 -2.90 -7.03 -12.50
N GLY A 33 -2.43 -8.21 -12.94
CA GLY A 33 -2.55 -9.46 -12.20
C GLY A 33 -3.88 -10.19 -12.34
N LEU A 34 -4.91 -9.54 -12.89
CA LEU A 34 -6.17 -10.21 -13.20
C LEU A 34 -6.05 -11.03 -14.50
N PHE A 35 -5.34 -10.48 -15.49
CA PHE A 35 -5.00 -11.17 -16.74
C PHE A 35 -3.66 -10.64 -17.30
N TYR A 36 -3.15 -11.36 -18.31
CA TYR A 36 -1.96 -10.97 -19.08
C TYR A 36 -2.31 -10.95 -20.56
N THR A 37 -1.60 -10.09 -21.31
CA THR A 37 -1.85 -9.86 -22.74
C THR A 37 -0.68 -10.36 -23.56
N GLY A 38 -0.85 -11.43 -24.33
CA GLY A 38 0.12 -11.89 -25.31
C GLY A 38 -0.06 -11.18 -26.66
N VAL A 39 1.03 -10.73 -27.25
CA VAL A 39 1.06 -10.10 -28.57
C VAL A 39 1.59 -11.09 -29.60
N ARG A 40 0.69 -11.63 -30.42
CA ARG A 40 1.00 -12.73 -31.38
C ARG A 40 2.15 -12.39 -32.33
N THR A 41 2.22 -11.14 -32.79
CA THR A 41 3.23 -10.69 -33.76
C THR A 41 4.64 -10.61 -33.17
N THR A 42 4.79 -10.52 -31.86
CA THR A 42 6.09 -10.35 -31.19
C THR A 42 6.43 -11.51 -30.26
N GLY A 43 5.49 -12.39 -29.95
CA GLY A 43 5.67 -13.45 -28.97
C GLY A 43 5.90 -12.94 -27.53
N ILE A 44 5.50 -11.68 -27.24
CA ILE A 44 5.73 -11.07 -25.92
C ILE A 44 4.42 -10.97 -25.17
N PHE A 45 4.43 -11.32 -23.86
CA PHE A 45 3.28 -11.04 -23.00
C PHE A 45 3.56 -9.91 -22.00
N CYS A 46 2.51 -9.13 -21.74
CA CYS A 46 2.55 -7.89 -20.95
C CYS A 46 1.46 -7.87 -19.89
N ARG A 47 1.63 -6.98 -18.90
CA ARG A 47 0.53 -6.55 -18.01
C ARG A 47 -0.42 -5.61 -18.76
N PRO A 48 -1.70 -5.48 -18.35
CA PRO A 48 -2.65 -4.51 -18.90
C PRO A 48 -2.13 -3.06 -18.90
N SER A 49 -1.44 -2.64 -17.84
CA SER A 49 -0.88 -1.29 -17.69
C SER A 49 0.39 -1.02 -18.50
N CYS A 50 0.88 -1.97 -19.29
CA CYS A 50 2.15 -1.84 -20.02
C CYS A 50 2.16 -0.60 -20.93
N ARG A 51 3.20 0.25 -20.79
CA ARG A 51 3.39 1.48 -21.60
C ARG A 51 3.94 1.21 -23.01
N ALA A 52 4.07 -0.05 -23.43
CA ALA A 52 4.40 -0.38 -24.81
C ALA A 52 3.28 0.05 -25.77
N LYS A 53 3.59 0.08 -27.10
CA LYS A 53 2.58 0.32 -28.13
C LYS A 53 1.44 -0.71 -27.98
N THR A 54 0.22 -0.24 -27.97
CA THR A 54 -0.96 -1.13 -27.86
C THR A 54 -1.09 -1.95 -29.14
N PRO A 55 -1.18 -3.28 -29.06
CA PRO A 55 -1.35 -4.15 -30.22
C PRO A 55 -2.76 -4.00 -30.80
N ARG A 56 -2.93 -4.30 -32.08
CA ARG A 56 -4.26 -4.43 -32.69
C ARG A 56 -5.02 -5.61 -32.08
N ARG A 57 -6.34 -5.52 -32.02
CA ARG A 57 -7.19 -6.51 -31.34
C ARG A 57 -7.02 -7.94 -31.87
N GLU A 58 -6.87 -8.09 -33.16
CA GLU A 58 -6.65 -9.38 -33.85
C GLU A 58 -5.33 -10.06 -33.45
N ASN A 59 -4.35 -9.28 -32.98
CA ASN A 59 -3.02 -9.76 -32.58
C ASN A 59 -2.91 -10.02 -31.07
N VAL A 60 -4.03 -9.99 -30.33
CA VAL A 60 -4.03 -10.15 -28.87
C VAL A 60 -4.53 -11.53 -28.48
N ALA A 61 -3.83 -12.17 -27.54
CA ALA A 61 -4.29 -13.29 -26.75
C ALA A 61 -4.35 -12.90 -25.28
N PHE A 62 -5.32 -13.41 -24.52
CA PHE A 62 -5.46 -13.14 -23.09
C PHE A 62 -5.20 -14.41 -22.28
N PHE A 63 -4.46 -14.27 -21.18
CA PHE A 63 -4.07 -15.36 -20.30
C PHE A 63 -4.44 -15.04 -18.85
N PRO A 64 -5.02 -16.01 -18.10
CA PRO A 64 -5.38 -15.80 -16.70
C PRO A 64 -4.17 -15.70 -15.77
N ALA A 65 -3.06 -16.36 -16.12
CA ALA A 65 -1.85 -16.36 -15.31
C ALA A 65 -0.59 -16.29 -16.18
N VAL A 66 0.52 -15.94 -15.53
CA VAL A 66 1.86 -15.90 -16.13
C VAL A 66 2.25 -17.26 -16.75
N LYS A 67 1.99 -18.34 -16.01
CA LYS A 67 2.27 -19.71 -16.47
C LYS A 67 1.60 -20.03 -17.80
N ASP A 68 0.35 -19.60 -17.98
CA ASP A 68 -0.41 -19.91 -19.19
C ASP A 68 0.16 -19.17 -20.41
N ALA A 69 0.64 -17.94 -20.22
CA ALA A 69 1.33 -17.22 -21.29
C ALA A 69 2.68 -17.87 -21.63
N LEU A 70 3.43 -18.33 -20.64
CA LEU A 70 4.72 -19.02 -20.86
C LEU A 70 4.50 -20.37 -21.55
N PHE A 71 3.52 -21.17 -21.13
CA PHE A 71 3.17 -22.45 -21.79
C PHE A 71 2.69 -22.25 -23.23
N ALA A 72 2.05 -21.11 -23.53
CA ALA A 72 1.66 -20.74 -24.89
C ALA A 72 2.83 -20.19 -25.73
N GLY A 73 4.08 -20.25 -25.24
CA GLY A 73 5.29 -19.86 -25.94
C GLY A 73 5.61 -18.37 -25.95
N TYR A 74 4.91 -17.56 -25.14
CA TYR A 74 5.20 -16.13 -25.05
C TYR A 74 6.33 -15.85 -24.06
N ARG A 75 7.23 -14.91 -24.39
CA ARG A 75 8.26 -14.42 -23.48
C ARG A 75 7.79 -13.18 -22.71
N ALA A 76 8.31 -12.99 -21.51
CA ALA A 76 7.97 -11.87 -20.66
C ALA A 76 8.48 -10.53 -21.21
N CYS A 77 7.66 -9.49 -21.14
CA CYS A 77 8.02 -8.14 -21.51
C CYS A 77 9.08 -7.57 -20.54
N LEU A 78 10.22 -7.10 -21.07
CA LEU A 78 11.29 -6.49 -20.27
C LEU A 78 10.88 -5.13 -19.67
N ARG A 79 9.92 -4.42 -20.29
CA ARG A 79 9.45 -3.11 -19.83
C ARG A 79 8.54 -3.20 -18.62
N CYS A 80 7.47 -4.01 -18.67
CA CYS A 80 6.51 -4.13 -17.56
C CYS A 80 6.81 -5.31 -16.61
N ARG A 81 7.81 -6.15 -16.93
CA ARG A 81 8.31 -7.27 -16.12
C ARG A 81 7.18 -8.10 -15.49
N PRO A 82 6.33 -8.77 -16.28
CA PRO A 82 5.14 -9.43 -15.77
C PRO A 82 5.43 -10.63 -14.86
N LEU A 83 6.66 -11.15 -14.83
CA LEU A 83 7.11 -12.21 -13.91
C LEU A 83 7.26 -11.74 -12.47
N GLN A 84 7.51 -10.44 -12.25
CA GLN A 84 7.63 -9.90 -10.90
C GLN A 84 6.26 -9.89 -10.22
N SER A 85 6.21 -10.22 -8.94
CA SER A 85 4.98 -10.12 -8.14
C SER A 85 4.46 -8.68 -8.15
N ILE A 86 3.15 -8.52 -8.28
CA ILE A 86 2.53 -7.20 -8.27
C ILE A 86 2.63 -6.64 -6.87
N GLY A 87 3.22 -5.45 -6.75
CA GLY A 87 3.41 -4.77 -5.49
C GLY A 87 4.61 -5.23 -4.66
N SER A 88 5.36 -6.28 -5.04
CA SER A 88 6.59 -6.62 -4.33
C SER A 88 7.66 -5.55 -4.55
N HIS A 89 8.42 -5.23 -3.49
CA HIS A 89 9.62 -4.41 -3.64
C HIS A 89 10.67 -5.15 -4.45
N PRO A 90 11.39 -4.46 -5.34
CA PRO A 90 12.64 -4.98 -5.89
C PRO A 90 13.63 -5.33 -4.77
N SER A 91 14.50 -6.34 -5.00
CA SER A 91 15.51 -6.76 -4.01
C SER A 91 16.35 -5.59 -3.49
N TRP A 92 16.83 -4.72 -4.40
CA TRP A 92 17.62 -3.55 -4.02
C TRP A 92 16.90 -2.59 -3.05
N VAL A 93 15.55 -2.54 -3.07
CA VAL A 93 14.78 -1.73 -2.10
C VAL A 93 14.73 -2.43 -0.74
N LYS A 94 14.52 -3.76 -0.73
CA LYS A 94 14.56 -4.55 0.52
C LYS A 94 15.92 -4.45 1.19
N ASP A 95 16.99 -4.57 0.40
CA ASP A 95 18.37 -4.43 0.87
C ASP A 95 18.62 -3.02 1.43
N LEU A 96 18.11 -1.99 0.74
CA LEU A 96 18.24 -0.60 1.17
C LEU A 96 17.49 -0.31 2.48
N LEU A 97 16.26 -0.82 2.62
CA LEU A 97 15.49 -0.73 3.86
C LEU A 97 16.19 -1.45 5.01
N SER A 98 16.68 -2.67 4.79
CA SER A 98 17.44 -3.43 5.78
C SER A 98 18.70 -2.68 6.25
N ARG A 99 19.39 -2.00 5.34
CA ARG A 99 20.58 -1.18 5.67
C ARG A 99 20.22 0.07 6.49
N VAL A 100 19.08 0.69 6.23
CA VAL A 100 18.60 1.80 7.06
C VAL A 100 18.32 1.33 8.49
N GLU A 101 17.72 0.14 8.63
CA GLU A 101 17.44 -0.44 9.96
C GLU A 101 18.72 -0.89 10.69
N SER A 102 19.67 -1.53 9.99
CA SER A 102 20.91 -2.05 10.61
C SER A 102 21.93 -0.97 10.97
N ARG A 103 21.93 0.16 10.27
CA ARG A 103 22.83 1.28 10.52
C ARG A 103 22.20 2.29 11.48
N GLN A 104 22.02 1.93 12.73
CA GLN A 104 21.48 2.78 13.79
C GLN A 104 22.11 4.18 13.76
N GLY A 105 21.41 5.16 13.18
CA GLY A 105 21.85 6.55 13.13
C GLY A 105 22.79 6.96 12.00
N ALA A 106 23.37 6.06 11.20
CA ALA A 106 24.28 6.46 10.12
C ALA A 106 23.54 6.95 8.87
N ARG A 107 23.97 8.09 8.33
CA ARG A 107 23.46 8.64 7.06
C ARG A 107 24.00 7.83 5.88
N LEU A 108 23.11 7.33 5.02
CA LEU A 108 23.48 6.78 3.73
C LEU A 108 23.54 7.90 2.70
N LYS A 109 24.73 8.19 2.18
CA LYS A 109 24.97 9.26 1.19
C LYS A 109 24.72 8.73 -0.24
N ASP A 110 24.44 9.62 -1.18
CA ASP A 110 24.14 9.24 -2.57
C ASP A 110 25.33 8.53 -3.26
N PHE A 111 26.58 8.89 -2.91
CA PHE A 111 27.76 8.21 -3.45
C PHE A 111 27.86 6.74 -2.98
N GLU A 112 27.46 6.44 -1.71
CA GLU A 112 27.44 5.06 -1.18
C GLU A 112 26.39 4.23 -1.92
N LEU A 113 25.23 4.82 -2.25
CA LEU A 113 24.22 4.15 -3.08
C LEU A 113 24.78 3.81 -4.47
N SER A 114 25.52 4.75 -5.07
CA SER A 114 26.13 4.54 -6.39
C SER A 114 27.21 3.46 -6.37
N GLN A 115 28.00 3.38 -5.32
CA GLN A 115 28.99 2.29 -5.13
C GLN A 115 28.32 0.91 -5.05
N ASP A 116 27.14 0.84 -4.48
CA ASP A 116 26.33 -0.39 -4.40
C ASP A 116 25.51 -0.67 -5.68
N GLY A 117 25.72 0.08 -6.75
CA GLY A 117 25.02 -0.07 -8.02
C GLY A 117 23.56 0.45 -7.97
N ILE A 118 23.21 1.26 -6.98
CA ILE A 118 21.88 1.85 -6.85
C ILE A 118 21.93 3.31 -7.34
N ASP A 119 21.24 3.60 -8.46
CA ASP A 119 21.07 4.98 -8.93
C ASP A 119 20.28 5.82 -7.90
N PRO A 120 20.88 6.89 -7.32
CA PRO A 120 20.20 7.75 -6.34
C PRO A 120 18.91 8.40 -6.86
N ALA A 121 18.86 8.74 -8.16
CA ALA A 121 17.67 9.30 -8.78
C ALA A 121 16.54 8.25 -8.87
N ARG A 122 16.91 6.99 -9.14
CA ARG A 122 15.97 5.86 -9.11
C ARG A 122 15.44 5.63 -7.70
N ALA A 123 16.30 5.64 -6.68
CA ALA A 123 15.91 5.49 -5.29
C ALA A 123 14.96 6.62 -4.87
N ARG A 124 15.29 7.89 -5.22
CA ARG A 124 14.44 9.05 -4.94
C ARG A 124 13.03 8.89 -5.53
N ARG A 125 12.91 8.55 -6.83
CA ARG A 125 11.61 8.36 -7.49
C ARG A 125 10.82 7.22 -6.88
N TYR A 126 11.49 6.09 -6.60
CA TYR A 126 10.83 4.92 -6.01
C TYR A 126 10.24 5.23 -4.63
N PHE A 127 11.03 5.85 -3.75
CA PHE A 127 10.57 6.20 -2.42
C PHE A 127 9.48 7.26 -2.44
N GLN A 128 9.56 8.24 -3.33
CA GLN A 128 8.49 9.22 -3.52
C GLN A 128 7.18 8.57 -3.93
N GLU A 129 7.21 7.63 -4.88
CA GLU A 129 6.03 6.92 -5.39
C GLU A 129 5.40 5.97 -4.36
N HIS A 130 6.24 5.25 -3.59
CA HIS A 130 5.78 4.15 -2.74
C HIS A 130 5.69 4.50 -1.24
N PHE A 131 6.45 5.50 -0.79
CA PHE A 131 6.50 5.93 0.61
C PHE A 131 6.06 7.40 0.80
N GLY A 132 5.76 8.12 -0.28
CA GLY A 132 5.36 9.53 -0.25
C GLY A 132 6.46 10.49 0.17
N MET A 133 7.72 10.06 0.22
CA MET A 133 8.88 10.86 0.58
C MET A 133 10.13 10.35 -0.13
N THR A 134 11.16 11.20 -0.29
CA THR A 134 12.43 10.76 -0.87
C THR A 134 13.17 9.80 0.05
N PHE A 135 14.09 8.98 -0.49
CA PHE A 135 14.92 8.08 0.31
C PHE A 135 15.70 8.82 1.42
N GLN A 136 16.29 9.98 1.11
CA GLN A 136 17.01 10.78 2.08
C GLN A 136 16.09 11.35 3.18
N ALA A 137 14.85 11.68 2.85
CA ALA A 137 13.85 12.08 3.85
C ALA A 137 13.42 10.90 4.73
N TYR A 138 13.23 9.71 4.14
CA TYR A 138 12.94 8.46 4.85
C TYR A 138 14.06 8.12 5.85
N SER A 139 15.31 8.05 5.39
CA SER A 139 16.47 7.76 6.24
C SER A 139 16.63 8.77 7.37
N ARG A 140 16.42 10.06 7.08
CA ARG A 140 16.46 11.11 8.11
C ARG A 140 15.32 10.97 9.13
N ALA A 141 14.11 10.74 8.67
CA ALA A 141 12.95 10.55 9.55
C ALA A 141 13.15 9.34 10.46
N ARG A 142 13.72 8.23 9.94
CA ARG A 142 14.02 7.04 10.75
C ARG A 142 15.03 7.32 11.87
N ARG A 143 16.09 8.07 11.58
CA ARG A 143 17.08 8.49 12.60
C ARG A 143 16.45 9.40 13.66
N LEU A 144 15.66 10.39 13.24
CA LEU A 144 15.00 11.32 14.14
C LEU A 144 13.87 10.66 14.95
N SER A 145 13.33 9.53 14.50
CA SER A 145 12.36 8.75 15.28
C SER A 145 12.98 8.21 16.57
N GLY A 146 14.13 7.56 16.48
CA GLY A 146 14.88 7.11 17.65
C GLY A 146 15.23 8.28 18.60
N ALA A 147 15.71 9.39 18.02
CA ALA A 147 16.01 10.60 18.80
C ALA A 147 14.77 11.18 19.52
N LEU A 148 13.61 11.22 18.87
CA LEU A 148 12.36 11.66 19.50
C LEU A 148 12.01 10.79 20.71
N SER A 149 12.13 9.47 20.59
CA SER A 149 11.87 8.54 21.66
C SER A 149 12.82 8.74 22.83
N GLN A 150 14.13 8.89 22.59
CA GLN A 150 15.13 9.17 23.63
C GLN A 150 14.84 10.48 24.36
N LEU A 151 14.58 11.59 23.62
CA LEU A 151 14.26 12.88 24.21
C LEU A 151 12.98 12.87 25.06
N ARG A 152 11.97 12.11 24.66
CA ARG A 152 10.73 11.91 25.45
C ARG A 152 10.97 11.15 26.74
N LEU A 153 11.94 10.25 26.76
CA LEU A 153 12.38 9.52 27.95
C LEU A 153 13.33 10.35 28.84
N GLY A 154 13.67 11.59 28.44
CA GLY A 154 14.51 12.48 29.22
C GLY A 154 16.01 12.33 28.98
N PHE A 155 16.40 11.60 27.93
CA PHE A 155 17.83 11.52 27.55
C PHE A 155 18.38 12.90 27.16
N ASP A 156 19.67 13.07 27.39
CA ASP A 156 20.38 14.28 27.05
C ASP A 156 20.38 14.59 25.54
N LEU A 157 20.29 15.89 25.23
CA LEU A 157 20.17 16.36 23.86
C LEU A 157 21.42 16.12 23.02
N ASP A 158 22.62 16.33 23.62
CA ASP A 158 23.90 16.22 22.91
C ASP A 158 24.19 14.74 22.57
N ASN A 159 24.00 13.85 23.55
CA ASN A 159 24.15 12.39 23.34
C ASN A 159 23.13 11.87 22.33
N THR A 160 21.87 12.30 22.45
CA THR A 160 20.82 11.94 21.49
C THR A 160 21.15 12.39 20.06
N ALA A 161 21.73 13.58 19.89
CA ALA A 161 22.13 14.07 18.58
C ALA A 161 23.27 13.23 17.99
N ALA A 162 24.26 12.86 18.79
CA ALA A 162 25.37 12.00 18.39
C ALA A 162 24.89 10.58 18.01
N ASP A 163 24.05 9.96 18.83
CA ASP A 163 23.45 8.64 18.58
C ASP A 163 22.61 8.63 17.31
N ALA A 164 21.92 9.74 17.00
CA ALA A 164 21.17 9.92 15.76
C ALA A 164 22.07 10.22 14.54
N GLY A 165 23.41 10.18 14.70
CA GLY A 165 24.38 10.35 13.62
C GLY A 165 24.46 11.76 13.06
N PHE A 166 24.30 12.77 13.92
CA PHE A 166 24.52 14.17 13.57
C PHE A 166 25.92 14.64 14.01
N GLU A 167 26.63 15.31 13.11
CA GLU A 167 27.99 15.83 13.34
C GLU A 167 27.98 17.09 14.20
N SER A 168 26.82 17.76 14.34
CA SER A 168 26.67 18.97 15.17
C SER A 168 25.27 19.06 15.78
N LEU A 169 25.23 19.64 16.99
CA LEU A 169 23.96 19.87 17.71
C LEU A 169 23.06 20.86 16.96
N SER A 170 23.64 21.89 16.31
CA SER A 170 22.87 22.83 15.49
C SER A 170 22.20 22.13 14.31
N GLY A 171 22.94 21.30 13.57
CA GLY A 171 22.38 20.49 12.46
C GLY A 171 21.28 19.52 12.92
N PHE A 172 21.42 18.94 14.12
CA PHE A 172 20.38 18.14 14.74
C PHE A 172 19.12 18.96 15.05
N ARG A 173 19.26 20.09 15.75
CA ARG A 173 18.15 20.99 16.12
C ARG A 173 17.38 21.47 14.89
N ASP A 174 18.08 21.86 13.83
CA ASP A 174 17.48 22.30 12.57
C ASP A 174 16.72 21.17 11.88
N ALA A 175 17.33 19.98 11.80
CA ALA A 175 16.69 18.82 11.21
C ALA A 175 15.46 18.38 12.02
N PHE A 176 15.55 18.37 13.34
CA PHE A 176 14.45 18.03 14.25
C PHE A 176 13.29 19.01 14.08
N SER A 177 13.55 20.31 14.18
CA SER A 177 12.52 21.35 14.02
C SER A 177 11.87 21.31 12.64
N LYS A 178 12.66 21.06 11.59
CA LYS A 178 12.15 20.94 10.23
C LYS A 178 11.22 19.72 10.03
N VAL A 179 11.50 18.62 10.73
CA VAL A 179 10.69 17.39 10.62
C VAL A 179 9.46 17.46 11.52
N PHE A 180 9.62 17.88 12.77
CA PHE A 180 8.55 17.83 13.77
C PHE A 180 7.77 19.15 13.93
N GLY A 181 8.27 20.25 13.39
CA GLY A 181 7.68 21.58 13.60
C GLY A 181 7.85 22.14 15.01
N GLU A 182 8.60 21.45 15.87
CA GLU A 182 8.88 21.80 17.26
C GLU A 182 10.38 21.74 17.55
N PRO A 183 10.93 22.60 18.41
CA PRO A 183 12.30 22.48 18.86
C PRO A 183 12.56 21.17 19.60
N ALA A 184 13.78 20.61 19.48
CA ALA A 184 14.15 19.36 20.14
C ALA A 184 13.96 19.40 21.68
N GLY A 185 14.18 20.54 22.33
CA GLY A 185 13.89 20.74 23.77
C GLY A 185 12.39 20.72 24.13
N LYS A 186 11.50 20.66 23.14
CA LYS A 186 10.05 20.51 23.31
C LYS A 186 9.54 19.22 22.65
N ALA A 187 10.35 18.17 22.62
CA ALA A 187 10.06 16.89 21.97
C ALA A 187 8.68 16.27 22.38
N ASN A 188 8.24 16.51 23.62
CA ASN A 188 6.93 16.07 24.11
C ASN A 188 5.73 16.69 23.37
N ARG A 189 5.92 17.83 22.67
CA ARG A 189 4.88 18.48 21.86
C ARG A 189 4.90 18.02 20.40
N ALA A 190 5.95 17.35 19.97
CA ALA A 190 6.09 16.87 18.61
C ALA A 190 5.01 15.85 18.31
N LYS A 191 4.28 16.04 17.20
CA LYS A 191 3.27 15.08 16.71
C LYS A 191 3.89 14.18 15.68
N ALA A 192 3.65 12.89 15.82
CA ALA A 192 4.18 11.89 14.92
C ALA A 192 3.07 10.95 14.40
N ILE A 193 3.26 10.48 13.18
CA ILE A 193 2.55 9.34 12.57
C ILE A 193 3.61 8.28 12.33
N HIS A 194 3.48 7.14 12.97
CA HIS A 194 4.35 6.00 12.74
C HIS A 194 3.96 5.31 11.44
N LEU A 195 4.94 4.90 10.65
CA LEU A 195 4.74 4.16 9.40
C LEU A 195 5.50 2.84 9.47
N GLY A 196 4.78 1.75 9.31
CA GLY A 196 5.34 0.41 9.23
C GLY A 196 4.96 -0.30 7.95
N TRP A 197 5.81 -1.24 7.59
CA TRP A 197 5.65 -2.09 6.44
C TRP A 197 4.89 -3.38 6.82
N VAL A 198 3.93 -3.78 6.00
CA VAL A 198 3.15 -5.00 6.19
C VAL A 198 3.18 -5.83 4.91
N GLU A 199 3.83 -6.98 4.96
CA GLU A 199 3.79 -7.95 3.85
C GLU A 199 2.46 -8.70 3.90
N THR A 200 1.83 -8.91 2.74
CA THR A 200 0.62 -9.71 2.63
C THR A 200 0.66 -10.63 1.41
N PRO A 201 -0.10 -11.73 1.38
CA PRO A 201 -0.16 -12.63 0.21
C PRO A 201 -0.64 -11.95 -1.07
N ILE A 202 -1.31 -10.80 -0.96
CA ILE A 202 -1.80 -10.02 -2.09
C ILE A 202 -0.99 -8.75 -2.35
N GLY A 203 0.20 -8.69 -1.78
CA GLY A 203 1.19 -7.62 -1.97
C GLY A 203 1.37 -6.75 -0.73
N PRO A 204 2.47 -5.99 -0.71
CA PRO A 204 2.86 -5.22 0.45
C PRO A 204 1.97 -3.99 0.66
N MET A 205 1.80 -3.65 1.94
CA MET A 205 1.03 -2.50 2.40
C MET A 205 1.89 -1.60 3.30
N ILE A 206 1.50 -0.35 3.43
CA ILE A 206 1.96 0.56 4.48
C ILE A 206 0.83 0.71 5.50
N ALA A 207 1.15 0.48 6.77
CA ALA A 207 0.32 0.84 7.91
C ALA A 207 0.80 2.18 8.48
N GLY A 208 -0.13 3.05 8.85
CA GLY A 208 0.15 4.30 9.53
C GLY A 208 -0.68 4.40 10.80
N SER A 209 -0.04 4.68 11.93
CA SER A 209 -0.70 4.83 13.23
C SER A 209 -0.40 6.18 13.86
N ARG A 210 -1.31 6.64 14.71
CA ARG A 210 -1.20 7.86 15.47
C ARG A 210 -2.02 7.75 16.76
N GLU A 211 -1.43 8.16 17.89
CA GLU A 211 -2.15 8.23 19.18
C GLU A 211 -2.91 6.92 19.52
N GLY A 212 -2.28 5.78 19.26
CA GLY A 212 -2.85 4.46 19.57
C GLY A 212 -3.92 3.96 18.59
N ALA A 213 -4.10 4.61 17.43
CA ALA A 213 -5.08 4.20 16.43
C ALA A 213 -4.47 4.07 15.02
N LEU A 214 -4.97 3.14 14.22
CA LEU A 214 -4.64 2.97 12.81
C LEU A 214 -5.37 4.04 11.98
N ILE A 215 -4.61 4.82 11.20
CA ILE A 215 -5.12 5.89 10.34
C ILE A 215 -4.89 5.65 8.86
N LEU A 216 -4.03 4.69 8.53
CA LEU A 216 -3.67 4.29 7.16
C LEU A 216 -3.37 2.79 7.12
N LEU A 217 -3.91 2.11 6.15
CA LEU A 217 -3.51 0.76 5.74
C LEU A 217 -3.78 0.63 4.25
N GLU A 218 -2.73 0.72 3.44
CA GLU A 218 -2.91 0.84 2.00
C GLU A 218 -1.82 0.11 1.22
N PHE A 219 -2.18 -0.41 0.05
CA PHE A 219 -1.22 -1.06 -0.85
C PHE A 219 -0.24 -0.03 -1.42
N THR A 220 1.05 -0.35 -1.36
CA THR A 220 2.15 0.57 -1.72
C THR A 220 2.16 0.98 -3.20
N ASN A 221 1.57 0.18 -4.07
CA ASN A 221 1.44 0.48 -5.50
C ASN A 221 0.12 1.16 -5.87
N ARG A 222 -0.64 1.65 -4.88
CA ARG A 222 -1.85 2.42 -5.15
C ARG A 222 -1.50 3.77 -5.73
N ARG A 223 -2.11 4.12 -6.86
CA ARG A 223 -1.89 5.38 -7.58
C ARG A 223 -2.08 6.64 -6.73
N MET A 224 -2.89 6.57 -5.66
CA MET A 224 -3.20 7.70 -4.79
C MET A 224 -2.39 7.74 -3.49
N MET A 225 -1.38 6.89 -3.32
CA MET A 225 -0.62 6.78 -2.06
C MET A 225 0.00 8.13 -1.64
N GLU A 226 0.71 8.79 -2.57
CA GLU A 226 1.34 10.08 -2.31
C GLU A 226 0.31 11.14 -1.87
N ALA A 227 -0.82 11.24 -2.57
CA ALA A 227 -1.88 12.19 -2.23
C ALA A 227 -2.52 11.89 -0.86
N GLN A 228 -2.63 10.63 -0.48
CA GLN A 228 -3.14 10.24 0.85
C GLN A 228 -2.17 10.62 1.95
N ILE A 229 -0.88 10.36 1.79
CA ILE A 229 0.17 10.76 2.74
C ILE A 229 0.18 12.28 2.92
N GLU A 230 0.17 13.05 1.83
CA GLU A 230 0.12 14.51 1.89
C GLU A 230 -1.17 15.03 2.58
N THR A 231 -2.30 14.36 2.35
CA THR A 231 -3.56 14.71 3.04
C THR A 231 -3.45 14.49 4.55
N LEU A 232 -2.85 13.36 4.98
CA LEU A 232 -2.66 13.06 6.40
C LEU A 232 -1.66 14.03 7.05
N LYS A 233 -0.55 14.37 6.38
CA LYS A 233 0.42 15.39 6.84
C LYS A 233 -0.26 16.73 7.12
N LYS A 234 -1.01 17.24 6.13
CA LYS A 234 -1.71 18.54 6.24
C LYS A 234 -2.74 18.52 7.36
N ARG A 235 -3.49 17.40 7.46
CA ARG A 235 -4.57 17.27 8.44
C ARG A 235 -4.06 17.21 9.88
N PHE A 236 -3.06 16.41 10.13
CA PHE A 236 -2.56 16.16 11.48
C PHE A 236 -1.40 17.07 11.89
N LYS A 237 -0.80 17.79 10.92
CA LYS A 237 0.42 18.61 11.15
C LYS A 237 1.48 17.79 11.91
N ALA A 238 1.69 16.55 11.49
CA ALA A 238 2.54 15.57 12.16
C ALA A 238 3.64 15.08 11.22
N ALA A 239 4.79 14.71 11.79
CA ALA A 239 5.89 14.08 11.08
C ALA A 239 5.57 12.60 10.78
N PHE A 240 6.00 12.11 9.64
CA PHE A 240 5.99 10.68 9.34
C PHE A 240 7.29 10.03 9.78
N LEU A 241 7.18 9.07 10.67
CA LEU A 241 8.31 8.32 11.23
C LEU A 241 8.26 6.88 10.75
N PRO A 242 9.23 6.41 9.98
CA PRO A 242 9.37 5.01 9.62
C PRO A 242 9.78 4.16 10.84
N GLU A 243 8.82 3.76 11.63
CA GLU A 243 9.01 2.99 12.85
C GLU A 243 7.73 2.22 13.19
N ASP A 244 7.86 0.97 13.60
CA ASP A 244 6.74 0.17 14.08
C ASP A 244 6.39 0.53 15.53
N ASP A 245 5.13 0.88 15.76
CA ASP A 245 4.54 0.96 17.09
C ASP A 245 3.67 -0.27 17.39
N GLU A 246 3.00 -0.28 18.55
CA GLU A 246 2.14 -1.39 18.96
C GLU A 246 0.97 -1.61 17.99
N VAL A 247 0.35 -0.52 17.52
CA VAL A 247 -0.79 -0.59 16.59
C VAL A 247 -0.37 -1.22 15.26
N ILE A 248 0.82 -0.89 14.75
CA ILE A 248 1.36 -1.46 13.52
C ILE A 248 1.69 -2.94 13.71
N ARG A 249 2.28 -3.33 14.85
CA ARG A 249 2.53 -4.74 15.18
C ARG A 249 1.25 -5.54 15.28
N GLN A 250 0.23 -5.00 15.97
CA GLN A 250 -1.10 -5.60 16.05
C GLN A 250 -1.73 -5.73 14.66
N THR A 251 -1.66 -4.68 13.83
CA THR A 251 -2.19 -4.69 12.46
C THR A 251 -1.57 -5.82 11.64
N ARG A 252 -0.25 -6.01 11.75
CA ARG A 252 0.47 -7.09 11.05
C ARG A 252 -0.02 -8.45 11.53
N HIS A 253 -0.07 -8.66 12.83
CA HIS A 253 -0.51 -9.91 13.42
C HIS A 253 -1.96 -10.26 13.02
N GLU A 254 -2.88 -9.31 13.13
CA GLU A 254 -4.29 -9.55 12.78
C GLU A 254 -4.50 -9.78 11.28
N LEU A 255 -3.69 -9.16 10.41
CA LEU A 255 -3.70 -9.43 8.98
C LEU A 255 -3.15 -10.83 8.65
N ASP A 256 -2.09 -11.28 9.33
CA ASP A 256 -1.57 -12.64 9.18
C ASP A 256 -2.63 -13.68 9.54
N GLU A 257 -3.35 -13.48 10.64
CA GLU A 257 -4.46 -14.35 11.03
C GLU A 257 -5.64 -14.30 10.02
N TYR A 258 -5.97 -13.09 9.51
CA TYR A 258 -7.02 -12.91 8.50
C TYR A 258 -6.69 -13.66 7.20
N PHE A 259 -5.48 -13.53 6.69
CA PHE A 259 -5.05 -14.24 5.49
C PHE A 259 -4.91 -15.76 5.70
N ALA A 260 -4.66 -16.19 6.93
CA ALA A 260 -4.71 -17.61 7.33
C ALA A 260 -6.14 -18.13 7.56
N ALA A 261 -7.19 -17.32 7.34
CA ALA A 261 -8.61 -17.61 7.61
C ALA A 261 -8.93 -17.93 9.09
N LYS A 262 -8.05 -17.52 10.02
CA LYS A 262 -8.21 -17.69 11.48
C LYS A 262 -8.95 -16.52 12.12
N ARG A 263 -8.98 -15.35 11.49
CA ARG A 263 -9.63 -14.12 11.97
C ARG A 263 -10.66 -13.63 10.97
N ARG A 264 -11.79 -13.13 11.47
CA ARG A 264 -12.87 -12.53 10.68
C ARG A 264 -13.10 -11.06 10.97
N ASP A 265 -12.84 -10.66 12.22
CA ASP A 265 -13.04 -9.29 12.73
C ASP A 265 -11.73 -8.73 13.25
N PHE A 266 -11.52 -7.43 13.02
CA PHE A 266 -10.33 -6.72 13.49
C PHE A 266 -10.62 -5.99 14.79
N SER A 267 -9.68 -6.06 15.74
CA SER A 267 -9.77 -5.39 17.04
C SER A 267 -8.90 -4.12 17.13
N ILE A 268 -8.20 -3.78 16.06
CA ILE A 268 -7.32 -2.61 15.96
C ILE A 268 -8.14 -1.33 16.17
N PRO A 269 -7.74 -0.43 17.08
CA PRO A 269 -8.35 0.89 17.20
C PRO A 269 -8.20 1.69 15.89
N LEU A 270 -9.29 2.30 15.41
CA LEU A 270 -9.32 3.00 14.12
C LEU A 270 -9.60 4.49 14.32
N ASP A 271 -8.79 5.34 13.66
CA ASP A 271 -9.09 6.75 13.43
C ASP A 271 -9.12 7.01 11.91
N TYR A 272 -10.31 7.17 11.36
CA TYR A 272 -10.55 7.33 9.93
C TYR A 272 -11.20 8.70 9.60
N PRO A 273 -10.44 9.78 9.76
CA PRO A 273 -10.97 11.12 9.53
C PRO A 273 -11.37 11.33 8.06
N GLY A 274 -12.59 11.78 7.85
CA GLY A 274 -13.18 12.05 6.55
C GLY A 274 -14.12 13.25 6.60
N THR A 275 -14.78 13.55 5.49
CA THR A 275 -15.96 14.42 5.50
C THR A 275 -17.10 13.70 6.24
N PRO A 276 -18.15 14.42 6.73
CA PRO A 276 -19.29 13.77 7.38
C PRO A 276 -19.92 12.65 6.54
N PHE A 277 -19.99 12.84 5.23
CA PHE A 277 -20.51 11.83 4.30
C PHE A 277 -19.58 10.61 4.19
N GLU A 278 -18.29 10.82 4.02
CA GLU A 278 -17.31 9.72 3.97
C GLU A 278 -17.33 8.90 5.24
N THR A 279 -17.32 9.55 6.40
CA THR A 279 -17.36 8.87 7.70
C THR A 279 -18.65 8.04 7.85
N LYS A 280 -19.79 8.57 7.38
CA LYS A 280 -21.05 7.82 7.36
C LYS A 280 -20.95 6.58 6.48
N VAL A 281 -20.40 6.70 5.27
CA VAL A 281 -20.19 5.56 4.37
C VAL A 281 -19.26 4.53 5.01
N TRP A 282 -18.10 4.94 5.56
CA TRP A 282 -17.14 4.01 6.15
C TRP A 282 -17.66 3.28 7.39
N ARG A 283 -18.53 3.93 8.19
CA ARG A 283 -19.27 3.24 9.30
C ARG A 283 -20.18 2.15 8.76
N GLU A 284 -20.88 2.39 7.66
CA GLU A 284 -21.71 1.36 7.03
C GLU A 284 -20.88 0.23 6.40
N LEU A 285 -19.67 0.53 5.88
CA LEU A 285 -18.75 -0.52 5.43
C LEU A 285 -18.37 -1.48 6.58
N LEU A 286 -18.03 -0.93 7.75
CA LEU A 286 -17.67 -1.72 8.94
C LEU A 286 -18.80 -2.64 9.42
N ARG A 287 -20.06 -2.38 9.05
CA ARG A 287 -21.22 -3.22 9.36
C ARG A 287 -21.45 -4.37 8.39
N ILE A 288 -20.68 -4.45 7.30
CA ILE A 288 -20.79 -5.56 6.35
C ILE A 288 -20.02 -6.75 6.92
N PRO A 289 -20.71 -7.88 7.26
CA PRO A 289 -20.04 -9.02 7.86
C PRO A 289 -19.00 -9.67 6.94
N TYR A 290 -18.09 -10.41 7.52
CA TYR A 290 -17.14 -11.26 6.79
C TYR A 290 -17.88 -12.26 5.88
N GLY A 291 -17.47 -12.33 4.62
CA GLY A 291 -18.05 -13.22 3.61
C GLY A 291 -19.34 -12.70 2.96
N GLU A 292 -19.90 -11.57 3.44
CA GLU A 292 -21.05 -10.92 2.83
C GLU A 292 -20.67 -9.77 1.90
N THR A 293 -21.57 -9.46 1.00
CA THR A 293 -21.44 -8.30 0.10
C THR A 293 -22.68 -7.41 0.16
N ARG A 294 -22.48 -6.13 -0.13
CA ARG A 294 -23.56 -5.14 -0.32
C ARG A 294 -23.38 -4.46 -1.67
N SER A 295 -24.49 -4.04 -2.29
CA SER A 295 -24.37 -3.24 -3.49
C SER A 295 -24.12 -1.75 -3.17
N TYR A 296 -23.56 -1.02 -4.14
CA TYR A 296 -23.46 0.44 -4.01
C TYR A 296 -24.82 1.12 -3.80
N GLU A 297 -25.89 0.55 -4.38
CA GLU A 297 -27.26 1.03 -4.18
C GLU A 297 -27.76 0.81 -2.75
N ASP A 298 -27.45 -0.35 -2.15
CA ASP A 298 -27.83 -0.63 -0.76
C ASP A 298 -27.18 0.34 0.21
N LEU A 299 -25.89 0.61 0.02
CA LEU A 299 -25.18 1.62 0.80
C LEU A 299 -25.74 3.04 0.56
N ALA A 300 -26.11 3.38 -0.68
CA ALA A 300 -26.70 4.67 -0.97
C ALA A 300 -28.04 4.87 -0.25
N ARG A 301 -28.87 3.83 -0.11
CA ARG A 301 -30.16 3.91 0.62
C ARG A 301 -29.96 4.23 2.10
N VAL A 302 -28.92 3.68 2.75
CA VAL A 302 -28.70 3.88 4.20
C VAL A 302 -27.84 5.09 4.52
N THR A 303 -27.05 5.59 3.57
CA THR A 303 -26.14 6.72 3.79
C THR A 303 -26.68 8.07 3.32
N SER A 304 -27.55 8.08 2.32
CA SER A 304 -28.11 9.29 1.72
C SER A 304 -29.44 9.02 1.01
N SER A 305 -30.01 10.01 0.35
CA SER A 305 -31.20 9.86 -0.49
C SER A 305 -30.91 9.07 -1.77
N LYS A 306 -31.98 8.58 -2.43
CA LYS A 306 -31.92 7.91 -3.74
C LYS A 306 -31.07 8.72 -4.73
N GLY A 307 -30.08 8.06 -5.38
CA GLY A 307 -29.24 8.67 -6.43
C GLY A 307 -27.76 8.91 -6.05
N ALA A 308 -27.38 8.75 -4.78
CA ALA A 308 -26.00 8.99 -4.33
C ALA A 308 -25.02 7.86 -4.62
N VAL A 309 -25.33 6.90 -5.50
CA VAL A 309 -24.50 5.72 -5.81
C VAL A 309 -23.08 6.14 -6.24
N ARG A 310 -22.94 7.18 -7.06
CA ARG A 310 -21.61 7.68 -7.48
C ARG A 310 -20.85 8.29 -6.30
N ALA A 311 -21.52 9.02 -5.42
CA ALA A 311 -20.90 9.63 -4.23
C ALA A 311 -20.44 8.53 -3.26
N VAL A 312 -21.25 7.49 -3.03
CA VAL A 312 -20.88 6.30 -2.27
C VAL A 312 -19.67 5.61 -2.88
N GLY A 313 -19.66 5.37 -4.20
CA GLY A 313 -18.52 4.81 -4.91
C GLY A 313 -17.24 5.63 -4.74
N SER A 314 -17.34 6.95 -4.78
CA SER A 314 -16.24 7.87 -4.54
C SER A 314 -15.75 7.81 -3.09
N ALA A 315 -16.64 7.80 -2.08
CA ALA A 315 -16.31 7.66 -0.68
C ALA A 315 -15.66 6.28 -0.38
N ASN A 316 -16.22 5.21 -0.96
CA ASN A 316 -15.64 3.86 -0.91
C ASN A 316 -14.21 3.83 -1.48
N GLY A 317 -14.00 4.50 -2.61
CA GLY A 317 -12.67 4.62 -3.25
C GLY A 317 -11.69 5.51 -2.47
N ARG A 318 -12.13 6.34 -1.53
CA ARG A 318 -11.27 7.16 -0.66
C ARG A 318 -10.98 6.53 0.70
N ASN A 319 -11.46 5.31 0.95
CA ASN A 319 -11.06 4.55 2.12
C ASN A 319 -9.53 4.41 2.19
N ARG A 320 -8.95 4.76 3.34
CA ARG A 320 -7.50 4.72 3.58
C ARG A 320 -7.05 3.54 4.43
N ILE A 321 -8.00 2.76 4.96
CA ILE A 321 -7.71 1.60 5.81
C ILE A 321 -8.28 0.37 5.11
N ALA A 322 -7.63 -0.01 4.01
CA ALA A 322 -8.05 -1.14 3.18
C ALA A 322 -8.07 -2.44 3.98
N ILE A 323 -8.95 -3.37 3.63
CA ILE A 323 -9.20 -4.66 4.30
C ILE A 323 -9.94 -4.48 5.62
N VAL A 324 -9.39 -3.76 6.60
CA VAL A 324 -9.97 -3.53 7.93
C VAL A 324 -11.30 -2.78 7.81
N ILE A 325 -11.34 -1.67 7.03
CA ILE A 325 -12.60 -1.10 6.57
C ILE A 325 -12.93 -1.78 5.22
N PRO A 326 -13.92 -2.67 5.16
CA PRO A 326 -14.03 -3.66 4.09
C PRO A 326 -14.69 -3.11 2.82
N CYS A 327 -14.08 -2.08 2.20
CA CYS A 327 -14.56 -1.51 0.95
C CYS A 327 -14.55 -2.51 -0.23
N HIS A 328 -13.82 -3.63 -0.11
CA HIS A 328 -13.83 -4.73 -1.06
C HIS A 328 -15.16 -5.51 -1.07
N ARG A 329 -15.94 -5.49 0.04
CA ARG A 329 -17.25 -6.15 0.14
C ARG A 329 -18.37 -5.41 -0.59
N VAL A 330 -18.08 -4.26 -1.24
CA VAL A 330 -19.07 -3.50 -2.00
C VAL A 330 -18.97 -3.85 -3.48
N VAL A 331 -20.07 -4.37 -4.06
CA VAL A 331 -20.14 -4.82 -5.46
C VAL A 331 -21.20 -4.04 -6.24
N ASN A 332 -21.25 -4.20 -7.55
CA ASN A 332 -22.36 -3.67 -8.34
C ASN A 332 -23.65 -4.48 -8.06
N LYS A 333 -24.82 -3.90 -8.31
CA LYS A 333 -26.13 -4.56 -8.15
C LYS A 333 -26.23 -5.90 -8.92
N SER A 334 -25.53 -5.99 -10.04
CA SER A 334 -25.44 -7.22 -10.83
C SER A 334 -24.52 -8.30 -10.24
N GLY A 335 -23.89 -8.06 -9.08
CA GLY A 335 -22.85 -8.91 -8.51
C GLY A 335 -21.46 -8.73 -9.14
N ALA A 336 -21.34 -7.97 -10.24
CA ALA A 336 -20.05 -7.73 -10.87
C ALA A 336 -19.15 -6.87 -9.97
N LEU A 337 -17.82 -7.10 -10.06
CA LEU A 337 -16.84 -6.31 -9.31
C LEU A 337 -16.91 -4.85 -9.75
N GLY A 338 -17.22 -3.97 -8.82
CA GLY A 338 -17.02 -2.52 -8.96
C GLY A 338 -15.54 -2.15 -8.76
N GLY A 339 -15.21 -0.87 -8.91
CA GLY A 339 -13.84 -0.37 -8.70
C GLY A 339 -13.25 -0.72 -7.33
N TYR A 340 -11.94 -0.86 -7.25
CA TYR A 340 -11.20 -1.07 -6.02
C TYR A 340 -9.83 -0.37 -6.09
N GLY A 341 -9.50 0.44 -5.08
CA GLY A 341 -8.26 1.22 -5.06
C GLY A 341 -6.99 0.37 -5.12
N GLY A 342 -7.01 -0.82 -4.55
CA GLY A 342 -5.92 -1.78 -4.59
C GLY A 342 -5.86 -2.64 -5.85
N GLY A 343 -6.79 -2.44 -6.82
CA GLY A 343 -6.89 -3.25 -8.04
C GLY A 343 -7.91 -4.40 -7.93
N LEU A 344 -8.61 -4.67 -9.04
CA LEU A 344 -9.73 -5.64 -9.06
C LEU A 344 -9.31 -7.06 -8.68
N TRP A 345 -8.10 -7.47 -9.02
CA TRP A 345 -7.60 -8.79 -8.67
C TRP A 345 -7.49 -9.00 -7.15
N ARG A 346 -7.09 -7.95 -6.39
CA ARG A 346 -7.05 -8.00 -4.93
C ARG A 346 -8.46 -8.07 -4.34
N LYS A 347 -9.38 -7.27 -4.88
CA LYS A 347 -10.78 -7.33 -4.47
C LYS A 347 -11.35 -8.74 -4.66
N GLN A 348 -11.09 -9.35 -5.81
CA GLN A 348 -11.49 -10.73 -6.10
C GLN A 348 -10.86 -11.72 -5.13
N ALA A 349 -9.54 -11.57 -4.84
CA ALA A 349 -8.82 -12.43 -3.92
C ALA A 349 -9.37 -12.34 -2.49
N LEU A 350 -9.70 -11.13 -2.01
CA LEU A 350 -10.28 -10.90 -0.69
C LEU A 350 -11.69 -11.51 -0.59
N LEU A 351 -12.56 -11.25 -1.57
CA LEU A 351 -13.91 -11.83 -1.60
C LEU A 351 -13.86 -13.36 -1.64
N HIS A 352 -12.92 -13.92 -2.39
CA HIS A 352 -12.76 -15.37 -2.47
C HIS A 352 -12.21 -15.96 -1.16
N LEU A 353 -11.27 -15.28 -0.50
CA LEU A 353 -10.79 -15.67 0.82
C LEU A 353 -11.93 -15.74 1.83
N GLU A 354 -12.79 -14.74 1.83
CA GLU A 354 -13.90 -14.60 2.78
C GLU A 354 -15.07 -15.57 2.52
N GLN A 355 -15.21 -16.08 1.30
CA GLN A 355 -16.23 -17.06 0.93
C GLN A 355 -15.83 -18.52 1.19
N ARG A 356 -14.60 -18.77 1.67
CA ARG A 356 -14.18 -20.14 2.02
C ARG A 356 -15.00 -20.67 3.19
N PRO A 357 -15.46 -21.93 3.12
CA PRO A 357 -16.04 -22.62 4.27
C PRO A 357 -15.05 -22.60 5.44
N LYS A 358 -15.53 -22.66 6.68
CA LYS A 358 -14.64 -22.94 7.83
C LYS A 358 -13.91 -24.25 7.57
N ALA A 359 -12.58 -24.21 7.62
CA ALA A 359 -11.77 -25.41 7.72
C ALA A 359 -12.04 -26.12 9.04
#